data_093679cdddd8973d23e22103ec721cfb
#
_entry.id   093679cdddd8973d23e22103ec721cfb
#
_cell.length_a   1.000
_cell.length_b   1.000
_cell.length_c   1.000
_cell.angle_alpha   90.00
_cell.angle_beta   90.00
_cell.angle_gamma   90.00
#
_symmetry.space_group_name_H-M   'P 1'
#
loop_
_entity.id
_entity.type
_entity.pdbx_description
1 polymer ?
#
loop_
_entity_poly.entity_id
_entity_poly.type
_entity_poly.pdbx_seq_one_letter_code
_entity_poly.pdbx_strand_id
1 'polypeptide(L)'
;MKVVIIEGPDNCGKNSVIASMLDLDSSAYIVHCVKPDTHDPKEAIIEQIHQYNNFIWKVKTCLERNVTDFVIFNRSWYSDYVYGPLYRHEKMDDIKRMIYLMEQQLIDLVGKENITFIMLTSTSPVLLAENEDGKSLSVGKIDVIKHEIDEFNDLFELCDLDNKHKILVNKGDKFRDRTAIAADIKNVLK
;
A
#
# COMPACT_ATOMS: atom_id res chain seq x y z
N MET A 1 -9.28 13.60 11.09
CA MET A 1 -8.11 13.20 10.25
C MET A 1 -8.45 11.86 9.60
N LYS A 2 -8.19 11.72 8.30
CA LYS A 2 -8.38 10.48 7.56
C LYS A 2 -7.03 9.80 7.30
N VAL A 3 -7.00 8.47 7.26
CA VAL A 3 -5.85 7.68 6.86
C VAL A 3 -6.15 7.00 5.54
N VAL A 4 -5.26 7.16 4.56
CA VAL A 4 -5.37 6.55 3.23
C VAL A 4 -4.24 5.57 3.04
N ILE A 5 -4.55 4.31 2.84
CA ILE A 5 -3.57 3.25 2.59
C ILE A 5 -3.58 2.97 1.09
N ILE A 6 -2.44 3.16 0.43
CA ILE A 6 -2.29 2.90 -1.01
C ILE A 6 -1.39 1.69 -1.22
N GLU A 7 -1.98 0.62 -1.71
CA GLU A 7 -1.33 -0.66 -1.97
C GLU A 7 -1.36 -1.04 -3.45
N GLY A 8 -0.66 -2.09 -3.80
CA GLY A 8 -0.66 -2.67 -5.13
C GLY A 8 0.71 -3.14 -5.59
N PRO A 9 0.81 -3.92 -6.67
CA PRO A 9 2.06 -4.44 -7.22
C PRO A 9 3.10 -3.34 -7.48
N ASP A 10 4.35 -3.75 -7.63
CA ASP A 10 5.39 -2.83 -8.10
C ASP A 10 5.04 -2.29 -9.50
N ASN A 11 5.58 -1.14 -9.84
CA ASN A 11 5.39 -0.47 -11.13
C ASN A 11 3.94 -0.02 -11.46
N CYS A 12 2.98 -0.13 -10.52
CA CYS A 12 1.64 0.46 -10.64
C CYS A 12 1.60 2.00 -10.52
N GLY A 13 2.73 2.67 -10.40
CA GLY A 13 2.81 4.13 -10.36
C GLY A 13 2.34 4.77 -9.05
N LYS A 14 2.34 4.05 -7.91
CA LYS A 14 1.94 4.57 -6.59
C LYS A 14 2.57 5.91 -6.26
N ASN A 15 3.90 6.03 -6.37
CA ASN A 15 4.63 7.27 -6.08
C ASN A 15 4.15 8.44 -6.94
N SER A 16 3.94 8.20 -8.25
CA SER A 16 3.48 9.22 -9.19
C SER A 16 2.05 9.67 -8.91
N VAL A 17 1.18 8.73 -8.51
CA VAL A 17 -0.20 9.02 -8.14
C VAL A 17 -0.26 9.83 -6.84
N ILE A 18 0.53 9.44 -5.83
CA ILE A 18 0.63 10.17 -4.56
C ILE A 18 1.15 11.59 -4.79
N ALA A 19 2.20 11.76 -5.61
CA ALA A 19 2.69 13.09 -5.98
C ALA A 19 1.58 13.94 -6.61
N SER A 20 0.80 13.38 -7.54
CA SER A 20 -0.34 14.09 -8.15
C SER A 20 -1.47 14.38 -7.16
N MET A 21 -1.66 13.55 -6.12
CA MET A 21 -2.61 13.85 -5.03
C MET A 21 -2.15 15.05 -4.21
N LEU A 22 -0.85 15.16 -3.93
CA LEU A 22 -0.26 16.30 -3.20
C LEU A 22 -0.35 17.61 -3.99
N ASP A 23 -0.21 17.57 -5.31
CA ASP A 23 -0.42 18.74 -6.17
C ASP A 23 -1.86 19.27 -6.06
N LEU A 24 -2.81 18.38 -5.73
CA LEU A 24 -4.22 18.73 -5.54
C LEU A 24 -4.57 19.13 -4.10
N ASP A 25 -3.80 18.67 -3.12
CA ASP A 25 -3.97 18.97 -1.69
C ASP A 25 -2.63 18.80 -0.95
N SER A 26 -2.00 19.93 -0.63
CA SER A 26 -0.65 19.97 -0.03
C SER A 26 -0.60 19.66 1.47
N SER A 27 -1.74 19.40 2.12
CA SER A 27 -1.80 19.19 3.57
C SER A 27 -1.57 17.76 4.03
N ALA A 28 -1.38 16.79 3.11
CA ALA A 28 -1.22 15.40 3.46
C ALA A 28 0.19 15.06 3.99
N TYR A 29 0.26 14.24 5.04
CA TYR A 29 1.50 13.67 5.55
C TYR A 29 1.72 12.26 4.95
N ILE A 30 2.85 12.05 4.27
CA ILE A 30 3.14 10.77 3.61
C ILE A 30 4.05 9.93 4.48
N VAL A 31 3.70 8.65 4.62
CA VAL A 31 4.50 7.62 5.26
C VAL A 31 4.86 6.58 4.20
N HIS A 32 6.16 6.35 3.99
CA HIS A 32 6.65 5.35 3.06
C HIS A 32 7.02 4.07 3.80
N CYS A 33 6.55 2.94 3.32
CA CYS A 33 7.04 1.64 3.72
C CYS A 33 8.34 1.32 2.97
N VAL A 34 9.34 0.86 3.68
CA VAL A 34 10.64 0.47 3.14
C VAL A 34 10.79 -1.04 3.33
N LYS A 35 11.34 -1.72 2.33
CA LYS A 35 11.64 -3.15 2.46
C LYS A 35 12.70 -3.35 3.55
N PRO A 36 12.66 -4.46 4.31
CA PRO A 36 13.72 -4.82 5.25
C PRO A 36 15.08 -4.94 4.55
N ASP A 37 16.13 -4.57 5.26
CA ASP A 37 17.52 -4.67 4.75
C ASP A 37 18.12 -6.07 4.92
N THR A 38 17.49 -6.92 5.72
CA THR A 38 17.94 -8.28 6.00
C THR A 38 17.27 -9.32 5.11
N HIS A 39 17.99 -10.44 4.87
CA HIS A 39 17.45 -11.63 4.21
C HIS A 39 17.05 -12.73 5.22
N ASP A 40 17.31 -12.54 6.52
CA ASP A 40 16.82 -13.45 7.56
C ASP A 40 15.33 -13.17 7.82
N PRO A 41 14.41 -14.17 7.63
CA PRO A 41 12.98 -13.92 7.78
C PRO A 41 12.57 -13.44 9.16
N LYS A 42 13.28 -13.86 10.22
CA LYS A 42 12.97 -13.44 11.60
C LYS A 42 13.38 -12.00 11.87
N GLU A 43 14.56 -11.61 11.38
CA GLU A 43 15.01 -10.23 11.47
C GLU A 43 14.12 -9.32 10.63
N ALA A 44 13.74 -9.74 9.43
CA ALA A 44 12.84 -9.00 8.55
C ALA A 44 11.50 -8.69 9.23
N ILE A 45 10.86 -9.67 9.86
CA ILE A 45 9.61 -9.46 10.61
C ILE A 45 9.81 -8.46 11.75
N ILE A 46 10.93 -8.53 12.48
CA ILE A 46 11.22 -7.60 13.57
C ILE A 46 11.36 -6.17 13.04
N GLU A 47 12.14 -5.96 11.96
CA GLU A 47 12.29 -4.66 11.31
C GLU A 47 10.94 -4.09 10.84
N GLN A 48 10.09 -4.93 10.24
CA GLN A 48 8.76 -4.55 9.78
C GLN A 48 7.86 -4.14 10.95
N ILE A 49 7.81 -4.92 12.03
CA ILE A 49 7.04 -4.58 13.22
C ILE A 49 7.48 -3.23 13.79
N HIS A 50 8.78 -2.97 13.87
CA HIS A 50 9.30 -1.67 14.30
C HIS A 50 8.87 -0.53 13.36
N GLN A 51 8.92 -0.76 12.06
CA GLN A 51 8.49 0.21 11.06
C GLN A 51 7.00 0.53 11.19
N TYR A 52 6.14 -0.49 11.34
CA TYR A 52 4.70 -0.32 11.44
C TYR A 52 4.26 0.33 12.75
N ASN A 53 4.92 0.01 13.86
CA ASN A 53 4.71 0.73 15.12
C ASN A 53 5.07 2.22 14.97
N ASN A 54 6.12 2.54 14.22
CA ASN A 54 6.48 3.92 13.91
C ASN A 54 5.40 4.59 13.03
N PHE A 55 4.74 3.86 12.12
CA PHE A 55 3.61 4.39 11.34
C PHE A 55 2.45 4.78 12.25
N ILE A 56 2.04 3.89 13.15
CA ILE A 56 0.99 4.15 14.14
C ILE A 56 1.36 5.37 15.00
N TRP A 57 2.62 5.45 15.47
CA TRP A 57 3.10 6.61 16.23
C TRP A 57 3.02 7.92 15.44
N LYS A 58 3.35 7.91 14.15
CA LYS A 58 3.23 9.09 13.26
C LYS A 58 1.78 9.52 13.12
N VAL A 59 0.86 8.58 12.89
CA VAL A 59 -0.60 8.87 12.84
C VAL A 59 -1.06 9.51 14.15
N LYS A 60 -0.70 8.92 15.28
CA LYS A 60 -1.01 9.46 16.61
C LYS A 60 -0.49 10.88 16.78
N THR A 61 0.76 11.13 16.38
CA THR A 61 1.39 12.46 16.48
C THR A 61 0.66 13.49 15.60
N CYS A 62 0.30 13.12 14.37
CA CYS A 62 -0.46 13.98 13.47
C CYS A 62 -1.84 14.33 14.05
N LEU A 63 -2.52 13.33 14.63
CA LEU A 63 -3.82 13.50 15.26
C LEU A 63 -3.75 14.42 16.48
N GLU A 64 -2.85 14.16 17.42
CA GLU A 64 -2.69 14.93 18.67
C GLU A 64 -2.27 16.38 18.42
N ARG A 65 -1.47 16.61 17.39
CA ARG A 65 -0.95 17.95 17.06
C ARG A 65 -1.77 18.68 16.00
N ASN A 66 -2.80 18.04 15.44
CA ASN A 66 -3.63 18.56 14.35
C ASN A 66 -2.78 19.10 13.18
N VAL A 67 -1.78 18.30 12.75
CA VAL A 67 -0.79 18.73 11.74
C VAL A 67 -1.35 18.64 10.33
N THR A 68 -2.28 17.71 10.08
CA THR A 68 -2.81 17.41 8.74
C THR A 68 -4.19 16.78 8.81
N ASP A 69 -4.97 16.95 7.75
CA ASP A 69 -6.26 16.28 7.59
C ASP A 69 -6.11 14.86 7.04
N PHE A 70 -4.99 14.56 6.37
CA PHE A 70 -4.73 13.27 5.73
C PHE A 70 -3.35 12.72 6.08
N VAL A 71 -3.29 11.43 6.43
CA VAL A 71 -2.05 10.64 6.45
C VAL A 71 -2.15 9.60 5.34
N ILE A 72 -1.19 9.58 4.42
CA ILE A 72 -1.15 8.64 3.30
C ILE A 72 -0.02 7.63 3.53
N PHE A 73 -0.37 6.35 3.61
CA PHE A 73 0.59 5.26 3.60
C PHE A 73 0.88 4.84 2.16
N ASN A 74 2.10 5.06 1.70
CA ASN A 74 2.62 4.49 0.48
C ASN A 74 3.19 3.11 0.80
N ARG A 75 2.37 2.09 0.65
CA ARG A 75 2.48 0.75 1.23
C ARG A 75 2.35 0.76 2.76
N SER A 76 2.00 -0.40 3.29
CA SER A 76 1.84 -0.65 4.71
C SER A 76 2.13 -2.12 5.03
N TRP A 77 1.71 -2.58 6.19
CA TRP A 77 1.74 -4.00 6.59
C TRP A 77 0.98 -4.95 5.64
N TYR A 78 0.04 -4.45 4.86
CA TYR A 78 -0.68 -5.25 3.88
C TYR A 78 0.22 -5.77 2.75
N SER A 79 1.25 -5.02 2.36
CA SER A 79 2.24 -5.47 1.37
C SER A 79 2.94 -6.77 1.77
N ASP A 80 3.07 -7.04 3.09
CA ASP A 80 3.72 -8.27 3.56
C ASP A 80 2.91 -9.53 3.29
N TYR A 81 1.58 -9.41 3.14
CA TYR A 81 0.75 -10.52 2.69
C TYR A 81 1.26 -11.11 1.38
N VAL A 82 1.70 -10.25 0.46
CA VAL A 82 2.20 -10.65 -0.85
C VAL A 82 3.70 -10.92 -0.81
N TYR A 83 4.49 -9.97 -0.33
CA TYR A 83 5.94 -10.02 -0.44
C TYR A 83 6.62 -10.91 0.61
N GLY A 84 6.00 -11.11 1.77
CA GLY A 84 6.52 -11.95 2.83
C GLY A 84 6.71 -13.41 2.39
N PRO A 85 5.65 -14.10 1.96
CA PRO A 85 5.75 -15.48 1.52
C PRO A 85 6.55 -15.64 0.23
N LEU A 86 6.36 -14.72 -0.74
CA LEU A 86 6.97 -14.84 -2.07
C LEU A 86 8.49 -14.64 -2.05
N TYR A 87 8.99 -13.73 -1.23
CA TYR A 87 10.38 -13.30 -1.33
C TYR A 87 11.20 -13.48 -0.06
N ARG A 88 10.53 -13.60 1.09
CA ARG A 88 11.19 -13.68 2.40
C ARG A 88 10.93 -14.98 3.14
N HIS A 89 10.15 -15.90 2.53
CA HIS A 89 9.77 -17.19 3.13
C HIS A 89 9.10 -17.05 4.52
N GLU A 90 8.42 -15.95 4.74
CA GLU A 90 7.66 -15.69 5.96
C GLU A 90 6.41 -16.58 6.00
N LYS A 91 6.00 -16.96 7.21
CA LYS A 91 4.81 -17.78 7.38
C LYS A 91 3.55 -16.92 7.30
N MET A 92 2.61 -17.33 6.46
CA MET A 92 1.35 -16.61 6.25
C MET A 92 0.57 -16.37 7.55
N ASP A 93 0.59 -17.30 8.49
CA ASP A 93 -0.13 -17.14 9.77
C ASP A 93 0.47 -16.03 10.64
N ASP A 94 1.80 -15.89 10.65
CA ASP A 94 2.48 -14.82 11.38
C ASP A 94 2.18 -13.45 10.74
N ILE A 95 2.17 -13.39 9.40
CA ILE A 95 1.82 -12.20 8.64
C ILE A 95 0.37 -11.79 8.90
N LYS A 96 -0.59 -12.71 8.79
CA LYS A 96 -2.01 -12.42 9.04
C LYS A 96 -2.23 -11.90 10.46
N ARG A 97 -1.54 -12.48 11.44
CA ARG A 97 -1.59 -12.02 12.81
C ARG A 97 -1.03 -10.60 12.98
N MET A 98 0.09 -10.31 12.32
CA MET A 98 0.69 -8.97 12.33
C MET A 98 -0.24 -7.95 11.67
N ILE A 99 -0.79 -8.25 10.49
CA ILE A 99 -1.75 -7.39 9.79
C ILE A 99 -2.93 -7.07 10.71
N TYR A 100 -3.54 -8.09 11.30
CA TYR A 100 -4.66 -7.91 12.23
C TYR A 100 -4.32 -6.98 13.39
N LEU A 101 -3.17 -7.18 14.03
CA LEU A 101 -2.75 -6.35 15.17
C LEU A 101 -2.50 -4.89 14.78
N MET A 102 -1.87 -4.64 13.62
CA MET A 102 -1.62 -3.28 13.14
C MET A 102 -2.91 -2.59 12.71
N GLU A 103 -3.81 -3.32 12.06
CA GLU A 103 -5.13 -2.82 11.67
C GLU A 103 -5.95 -2.42 12.89
N GLN A 104 -6.03 -3.28 13.91
CA GLN A 104 -6.76 -2.97 15.14
C GLN A 104 -6.19 -1.73 15.85
N GLN A 105 -4.86 -1.60 15.95
CA GLN A 105 -4.24 -0.41 16.53
C GLN A 105 -4.60 0.86 15.75
N LEU A 106 -4.64 0.80 14.42
CA LEU A 106 -5.02 1.93 13.61
C LEU A 106 -6.51 2.28 13.78
N ILE A 107 -7.38 1.26 13.78
CA ILE A 107 -8.83 1.42 14.02
C ILE A 107 -9.10 2.04 15.39
N ASP A 108 -8.44 1.56 16.44
CA ASP A 108 -8.59 2.10 17.81
C ASP A 108 -8.15 3.57 17.89
N LEU A 109 -7.21 3.97 17.04
CA LEU A 109 -6.65 5.33 17.05
C LEU A 109 -7.51 6.34 16.28
N VAL A 110 -8.03 5.97 15.11
CA VAL A 110 -8.70 6.92 14.21
C VAL A 110 -10.17 6.61 13.91
N GLY A 111 -10.65 5.40 14.25
CA GLY A 111 -11.96 4.88 13.85
C GLY A 111 -11.92 4.24 12.46
N LYS A 112 -12.63 3.12 12.28
CA LYS A 112 -12.65 2.34 11.03
C LYS A 112 -13.16 3.18 9.85
N GLU A 113 -14.14 4.03 10.08
CA GLU A 113 -14.76 4.94 9.11
C GLU A 113 -13.80 6.01 8.56
N ASN A 114 -12.68 6.26 9.25
CA ASN A 114 -11.67 7.22 8.85
C ASN A 114 -10.49 6.59 8.10
N ILE A 115 -10.55 5.28 7.84
CA ILE A 115 -9.53 4.54 7.10
C ILE A 115 -10.05 4.21 5.71
N THR A 116 -9.33 4.60 4.67
CA THR A 116 -9.63 4.23 3.28
C THR A 116 -8.48 3.40 2.72
N PHE A 117 -8.81 2.20 2.24
CA PHE A 117 -7.87 1.30 1.57
C PHE A 117 -8.03 1.39 0.05
N ILE A 118 -6.96 1.72 -0.64
CA ILE A 118 -6.92 1.88 -2.09
C ILE A 118 -5.93 0.89 -2.68
N MET A 119 -6.44 -0.02 -3.50
CA MET A 119 -5.64 -0.96 -4.26
C MET A 119 -5.46 -0.45 -5.69
N LEU A 120 -4.24 -0.03 -6.04
CA LEU A 120 -3.86 0.21 -7.43
C LEU A 120 -3.51 -1.14 -8.07
N THR A 121 -4.16 -1.48 -9.17
CA THR A 121 -3.94 -2.76 -9.85
C THR A 121 -3.93 -2.59 -11.37
N SER A 122 -3.41 -3.58 -12.07
CA SER A 122 -3.34 -3.62 -13.54
C SER A 122 -3.93 -4.92 -14.07
N THR A 123 -4.56 -4.88 -15.21
CA THR A 123 -4.96 -6.09 -15.96
C THR A 123 -3.86 -6.59 -16.90
N SER A 124 -2.74 -5.87 -16.99
CA SER A 124 -1.62 -6.20 -17.90
C SER A 124 -0.32 -6.34 -17.12
N PRO A 125 0.12 -7.58 -16.80
CA PRO A 125 1.44 -7.81 -16.21
C PRO A 125 2.58 -7.36 -17.12
N VAL A 126 2.39 -7.46 -18.44
CA VAL A 126 3.37 -6.99 -19.46
C VAL A 126 3.64 -5.51 -19.30
N LEU A 127 2.58 -4.70 -19.15
CA LEU A 127 2.71 -3.26 -18.97
C LEU A 127 3.50 -2.90 -17.71
N LEU A 128 3.32 -3.64 -16.61
CA LEU A 128 4.09 -3.43 -15.39
C LEU A 128 5.55 -3.84 -15.58
N ALA A 129 5.81 -4.93 -16.31
CA ALA A 129 7.17 -5.39 -16.62
C ALA A 129 7.94 -4.38 -17.50
N GLU A 130 7.28 -3.76 -18.48
CA GLU A 130 7.88 -2.75 -19.35
C GLU A 130 8.25 -1.45 -18.61
N ASN A 131 7.62 -1.21 -17.45
CA ASN A 131 7.92 -0.04 -16.60
C ASN A 131 8.82 -0.37 -15.41
N GLU A 132 9.56 -1.48 -15.48
CA GLU A 132 10.52 -1.88 -14.46
C GLU A 132 11.63 -0.83 -14.29
N ASP A 133 11.79 -0.33 -13.06
CA ASP A 133 12.80 0.67 -12.71
C ASP A 133 14.06 0.07 -12.04
N GLY A 134 14.15 -1.26 -12.02
CA GLY A 134 15.25 -2.00 -11.39
C GLY A 134 15.15 -2.13 -9.87
N LYS A 135 14.03 -1.72 -9.26
CA LYS A 135 13.83 -1.74 -7.80
C LYS A 135 12.81 -2.76 -7.35
N SER A 136 12.00 -3.31 -8.27
CA SER A 136 10.99 -4.30 -7.94
C SER A 136 11.63 -5.65 -7.56
N LEU A 137 10.94 -6.40 -6.71
CA LEU A 137 11.36 -7.74 -6.31
C LEU A 137 11.14 -8.76 -7.44
N SER A 138 10.18 -8.53 -8.32
CA SER A 138 9.88 -9.38 -9.48
C SER A 138 10.94 -9.29 -10.59
N VAL A 139 11.74 -8.21 -10.60
CA VAL A 139 12.77 -7.94 -11.61
C VAL A 139 12.21 -8.05 -13.04
N GLY A 140 10.98 -7.54 -13.26
CA GLY A 140 10.31 -7.52 -14.56
C GLY A 140 9.86 -8.89 -15.10
N LYS A 141 9.88 -9.95 -14.30
CA LYS A 141 9.40 -11.30 -14.72
C LYS A 141 7.88 -11.33 -14.76
N ILE A 142 7.31 -11.45 -15.95
CA ILE A 142 5.86 -11.37 -16.21
C ILE A 142 5.06 -12.34 -15.36
N ASP A 143 5.50 -13.61 -15.25
CA ASP A 143 4.78 -14.63 -14.47
C ASP A 143 4.78 -14.32 -12.98
N VAL A 144 5.88 -13.73 -12.47
CA VAL A 144 5.98 -13.29 -11.07
C VAL A 144 5.07 -12.10 -10.83
N ILE A 145 5.10 -11.11 -11.72
CA ILE A 145 4.22 -9.94 -11.65
C ILE A 145 2.74 -10.34 -11.70
N LYS A 146 2.40 -11.32 -12.56
CA LYS A 146 1.04 -11.86 -12.60
C LYS A 146 0.64 -12.46 -11.25
N HIS A 147 1.51 -13.25 -10.66
CA HIS A 147 1.27 -13.83 -9.34
C HIS A 147 1.13 -12.75 -8.25
N GLU A 148 1.99 -11.73 -8.24
CA GLU A 148 1.83 -10.58 -7.34
C GLU A 148 0.46 -9.90 -7.51
N ILE A 149 0.00 -9.68 -8.74
CA ILE A 149 -1.32 -9.09 -9.02
C ILE A 149 -2.43 -9.96 -8.43
N ASP A 150 -2.36 -11.28 -8.60
CA ASP A 150 -3.35 -12.23 -8.09
C ASP A 150 -3.37 -12.21 -6.55
N GLU A 151 -2.20 -12.24 -5.88
CA GLU A 151 -2.08 -12.16 -4.42
C GLU A 151 -2.58 -10.82 -3.85
N PHE A 152 -2.32 -9.70 -4.54
CA PHE A 152 -2.89 -8.41 -4.15
C PHE A 152 -4.41 -8.36 -4.31
N ASN A 153 -4.96 -9.04 -5.32
CA ASN A 153 -6.40 -9.17 -5.47
C ASN A 153 -7.01 -9.99 -4.33
N ASP A 154 -6.38 -11.09 -3.93
CA ASP A 154 -6.80 -11.91 -2.79
C ASP A 154 -6.73 -11.13 -1.48
N LEU A 155 -5.64 -10.39 -1.26
CA LEU A 155 -5.52 -9.47 -0.13
C LEU A 155 -6.68 -8.46 -0.07
N PHE A 156 -7.05 -7.88 -1.22
CA PHE A 156 -8.15 -6.91 -1.27
C PHE A 156 -9.48 -7.53 -0.84
N GLU A 157 -9.75 -8.75 -1.25
CA GLU A 157 -10.98 -9.45 -0.84
C GLU A 157 -10.96 -9.81 0.65
N LEU A 158 -9.79 -10.19 1.19
CA LEU A 158 -9.60 -10.55 2.61
C LEU A 158 -9.59 -9.34 3.56
N CYS A 159 -9.25 -8.16 3.06
CA CYS A 159 -9.21 -6.93 3.87
C CYS A 159 -10.59 -6.59 4.43
N ASP A 160 -10.69 -6.46 5.75
CA ASP A 160 -11.98 -6.24 6.48
C ASP A 160 -12.36 -4.77 6.64
N LEU A 161 -11.61 -3.84 6.02
CA LEU A 161 -11.95 -2.43 6.01
C LEU A 161 -13.19 -2.16 5.15
N ASP A 162 -14.13 -1.36 5.67
CA ASP A 162 -15.40 -1.07 5.00
C ASP A 162 -15.22 -0.15 3.79
N ASN A 163 -14.30 0.81 3.89
CA ASN A 163 -14.02 1.78 2.84
C ASN A 163 -12.81 1.33 2.02
N LYS A 164 -13.03 0.40 1.09
CA LYS A 164 -11.99 -0.15 0.22
C LYS A 164 -12.33 0.00 -1.26
N HIS A 165 -11.35 0.41 -2.06
CA HIS A 165 -11.52 0.70 -3.48
C HIS A 165 -10.39 0.10 -4.31
N LYS A 166 -10.77 -0.57 -5.40
CA LYS A 166 -9.84 -1.10 -6.40
C LYS A 166 -9.83 -0.16 -7.61
N ILE A 167 -8.66 0.36 -7.96
CA ILE A 167 -8.48 1.32 -9.05
C ILE A 167 -7.53 0.75 -10.08
N LEU A 168 -8.00 0.60 -11.32
CA LEU A 168 -7.19 0.17 -12.45
C LEU A 168 -6.27 1.31 -12.89
N VAL A 169 -4.97 1.02 -12.98
CA VAL A 169 -3.96 1.97 -13.47
C VAL A 169 -3.79 1.94 -14.98
N ASN A 170 -4.42 0.99 -15.67
CA ASN A 170 -4.36 0.86 -17.13
C ASN A 170 -5.74 0.82 -17.79
N LYS A 171 -5.76 1.13 -19.08
CA LYS A 171 -6.89 0.91 -19.99
C LYS A 171 -6.35 0.20 -21.23
N GLY A 172 -6.65 -1.10 -21.35
CA GLY A 172 -5.97 -1.96 -22.32
C GLY A 172 -4.46 -1.99 -22.04
N ASP A 173 -3.64 -1.85 -23.08
CA ASP A 173 -2.19 -1.94 -23.01
C ASP A 173 -1.49 -0.59 -22.75
N LYS A 174 -2.19 0.37 -22.15
CA LYS A 174 -1.64 1.68 -21.82
C LYS A 174 -1.96 2.08 -20.39
N PHE A 175 -0.98 2.72 -19.74
CA PHE A 175 -1.27 3.38 -18.47
C PHE A 175 -2.27 4.52 -18.67
N ARG A 176 -3.14 4.66 -17.69
CA ARG A 176 -3.99 5.84 -17.53
C ARG A 176 -3.13 7.04 -17.09
N ASP A 177 -3.62 8.21 -17.39
CA ASP A 177 -3.02 9.43 -16.87
C ASP A 177 -3.04 9.42 -15.32
N ARG A 178 -1.90 9.74 -14.72
CA ARG A 178 -1.74 9.74 -13.25
C ARG A 178 -2.65 10.75 -12.55
N THR A 179 -2.93 11.88 -13.20
CA THR A 179 -3.82 12.91 -12.66
C THR A 179 -5.27 12.44 -12.68
N ALA A 180 -5.66 11.65 -13.70
CA ALA A 180 -6.97 11.02 -13.74
C ALA A 180 -7.12 9.97 -12.63
N ILE A 181 -6.08 9.15 -12.35
CA ILE A 181 -6.08 8.19 -11.26
C ILE A 181 -6.16 8.92 -9.91
N ALA A 182 -5.37 9.98 -9.72
CA ALA A 182 -5.41 10.81 -8.50
C ALA A 182 -6.79 11.45 -8.28
N ALA A 183 -7.45 11.87 -9.37
CA ALA A 183 -8.81 12.42 -9.31
C ALA A 183 -9.84 11.34 -8.90
N ASP A 184 -9.72 10.11 -9.41
CA ASP A 184 -10.57 8.99 -8.97
C ASP A 184 -10.40 8.74 -7.46
N ILE A 185 -9.16 8.69 -6.96
CA ILE A 185 -8.87 8.55 -5.53
C ILE A 185 -9.52 9.71 -4.74
N LYS A 186 -9.33 10.93 -5.19
CA LYS A 186 -9.92 12.09 -4.51
C LYS A 186 -11.45 12.04 -4.45
N ASN A 187 -12.10 11.45 -5.45
CA ASN A 187 -13.54 11.28 -5.45
C ASN A 187 -14.03 10.27 -4.42
N VAL A 188 -13.27 9.21 -4.15
CA VAL A 188 -13.63 8.22 -3.12
C VAL A 188 -13.26 8.66 -1.70
N LEU A 189 -12.46 9.72 -1.54
CA LEU A 189 -12.10 10.30 -0.25
C LEU A 189 -13.07 11.38 0.25
N LYS A 190 -13.99 11.82 -0.58
CA LYS A 190 -15.03 12.81 -0.21
C LYS A 190 -16.08 12.17 0.68
#